data_dc3599319c694f1f70df763c71b5e22d
#
_entry.id   dc3599319c694f1f70df763c71b5e22d
#
_cell.length_a   1.000
_cell.length_b   1.000
_cell.length_c   1.000
_cell.angle_alpha   90.00
_cell.angle_beta   90.00
_cell.angle_gamma   90.00
#
_symmetry.space_group_name_H-M   'P 1'
#
loop_
_entity.id
_entity.type
_entity.pdbx_description
1 polymer ?
#
loop_
_entity_poly.entity_id
_entity_poly.type
_entity_poly.pdbx_seq_one_letter_code
_entity_poly.pdbx_strand_id
1 'polypeptide(L)'
;MDTNLVLVLLLAPFLGFLFNVFLGKKAGKSIVGIVGTVSVAISFAVTLYLFGYNQVNPKPFVINLFDWISIEEFDISFGFLIDQLSILWLLFVTGIGSLIHLYSISYMHDDEKMHSFFAYLNLFIFFMITLVIGSNLLVMFIGWEGVGLCSYLLIGFWYKNQDFNDAAKKAFIMNRIGDLGFLIGIFIVGFLFHTLDFTSLKTAITSATDINDFWIAAAALALFVGATGKSAQLPLYTWLPDAMAGPTPVSALIHAATMVTAGIFMLTRLNFLFDMAPSVQTIIAVVGACTALVAATIALVQNDIKKVLAYSTVSQLGLMFLALGLGAYEVAVFHVI
;
A
#
# COMPACT_ATOMS: atom_id res chain seq x y z
N MET A 1 -0.73 25.54 1.74
CA MET A 1 -1.68 24.47 1.36
C MET A 1 -2.69 24.33 2.48
N ASP A 2 -3.97 24.10 2.18
CA ASP A 2 -5.00 24.03 3.20
C ASP A 2 -5.07 22.60 3.80
N THR A 3 -4.87 22.49 5.11
CA THR A 3 -4.98 21.23 5.87
C THR A 3 -6.33 20.55 5.66
N ASN A 4 -7.40 21.33 5.50
CA ASN A 4 -8.75 20.82 5.28
C ASN A 4 -8.85 19.97 4.00
N LEU A 5 -8.11 20.31 2.94
CA LEU A 5 -8.11 19.53 1.70
C LEU A 5 -7.54 18.13 1.90
N VAL A 6 -6.45 18.00 2.69
CA VAL A 6 -5.87 16.69 3.00
C VAL A 6 -6.79 15.86 3.90
N LEU A 7 -7.49 16.52 4.82
CA LEU A 7 -8.52 15.85 5.62
C LEU A 7 -9.70 15.38 4.74
N VAL A 8 -10.14 16.17 3.77
CA VAL A 8 -11.19 15.74 2.81
C VAL A 8 -10.71 14.55 1.99
N LEU A 9 -9.47 14.58 1.46
CA LEU A 9 -8.85 13.47 0.74
C LEU A 9 -8.93 12.15 1.52
N LEU A 10 -8.57 12.21 2.80
CA LEU A 10 -8.52 11.04 3.67
C LEU A 10 -9.91 10.61 4.15
N LEU A 11 -10.71 11.56 4.64
CA LEU A 11 -11.97 11.25 5.33
C LEU A 11 -13.13 10.94 4.37
N ALA A 12 -13.08 11.36 3.11
CA ALA A 12 -14.17 11.08 2.18
C ALA A 12 -14.42 9.56 1.99
N PRO A 13 -13.42 8.70 1.73
CA PRO A 13 -13.63 7.25 1.67
C PRO A 13 -14.06 6.67 3.02
N PHE A 14 -13.54 7.20 4.13
CA PHE A 14 -13.92 6.74 5.47
C PHE A 14 -15.40 7.04 5.78
N LEU A 15 -15.88 8.20 5.39
CA LEU A 15 -17.31 8.54 5.52
C LEU A 15 -18.18 7.65 4.60
N GLY A 16 -17.70 7.34 3.40
CA GLY A 16 -18.32 6.34 2.53
C GLY A 16 -18.41 4.96 3.18
N PHE A 17 -17.34 4.53 3.85
CA PHE A 17 -17.33 3.30 4.63
C PHE A 17 -18.38 3.33 5.75
N LEU A 18 -18.39 4.37 6.59
CA LEU A 18 -19.34 4.50 7.69
C LEU A 18 -20.80 4.50 7.19
N PHE A 19 -21.07 5.24 6.14
CA PHE A 19 -22.42 5.26 5.53
C PHE A 19 -22.83 3.86 5.09
N ASN A 20 -21.96 3.14 4.35
CA ASN A 20 -22.28 1.82 3.82
C ASN A 20 -22.44 0.77 4.93
N VAL A 21 -21.70 0.86 6.04
CA VAL A 21 -21.85 -0.03 7.20
C VAL A 21 -23.17 0.22 7.92
N PHE A 22 -23.47 1.47 8.29
CA PHE A 22 -24.58 1.77 9.18
C PHE A 22 -25.92 1.98 8.46
N LEU A 23 -25.88 2.58 7.29
CA LEU A 23 -27.08 2.99 6.54
C LEU A 23 -27.28 2.20 5.25
N GLY A 24 -26.23 1.56 4.70
CA GLY A 24 -26.26 0.93 3.38
C GLY A 24 -27.36 -0.12 3.22
N LYS A 25 -27.59 -0.94 4.24
CA LYS A 25 -28.65 -1.96 4.19
C LYS A 25 -30.06 -1.37 4.03
N LYS A 26 -30.30 -0.14 4.58
CA LYS A 26 -31.59 0.55 4.51
C LYS A 26 -31.70 1.45 3.27
N ALA A 27 -30.59 1.99 2.80
CA ALA A 27 -30.55 2.97 1.72
C ALA A 27 -30.83 2.36 0.33
N GLY A 28 -30.60 1.06 0.17
CA GLY A 28 -30.76 0.35 -1.12
C GLY A 28 -29.48 0.36 -1.97
N LYS A 29 -29.40 -0.61 -2.90
CA LYS A 29 -28.19 -0.94 -3.67
C LYS A 29 -27.67 0.24 -4.49
N SER A 30 -28.54 1.00 -5.14
CA SER A 30 -28.16 2.15 -5.99
C SER A 30 -27.47 3.25 -5.16
N ILE A 31 -28.02 3.59 -3.99
CA ILE A 31 -27.44 4.63 -3.12
C ILE A 31 -26.11 4.17 -2.55
N VAL A 32 -26.00 2.90 -2.13
CA VAL A 32 -24.73 2.28 -1.67
C VAL A 32 -23.63 2.43 -2.71
N GLY A 33 -23.91 2.06 -3.96
CA GLY A 33 -22.94 2.17 -5.04
C GLY A 33 -22.55 3.62 -5.35
N ILE A 34 -23.52 4.52 -5.40
CA ILE A 34 -23.28 5.95 -5.65
C ILE A 34 -22.42 6.56 -4.54
N VAL A 35 -22.81 6.40 -3.27
CA VAL A 35 -22.07 6.96 -2.14
C VAL A 35 -20.66 6.38 -2.06
N GLY A 36 -20.51 5.05 -2.23
CA GLY A 36 -19.20 4.41 -2.25
C GLY A 36 -18.29 4.96 -3.35
N THR A 37 -18.82 5.14 -4.57
CA THR A 37 -18.04 5.65 -5.71
C THR A 37 -17.72 7.14 -5.57
N VAL A 38 -18.72 7.97 -5.22
CA VAL A 38 -18.56 9.43 -5.09
C VAL A 38 -17.57 9.77 -4.00
N SER A 39 -17.55 9.05 -2.88
CA SER A 39 -16.58 9.28 -1.81
C SER A 39 -15.13 9.13 -2.26
N VAL A 40 -14.83 8.14 -3.10
CA VAL A 40 -13.48 7.94 -3.68
C VAL A 40 -13.21 8.96 -4.81
N ALA A 41 -14.23 9.27 -5.61
CA ALA A 41 -14.10 10.30 -6.66
C ALA A 41 -13.80 11.70 -6.09
N ILE A 42 -14.32 12.04 -4.90
CA ILE A 42 -13.96 13.27 -4.17
C ILE A 42 -12.46 13.24 -3.83
N SER A 43 -11.95 12.13 -3.31
CA SER A 43 -10.52 11.98 -3.03
C SER A 43 -9.68 12.12 -4.31
N PHE A 44 -10.13 11.57 -5.42
CA PHE A 44 -9.46 11.74 -6.72
C PHE A 44 -9.47 13.20 -7.19
N ALA A 45 -10.60 13.90 -7.08
CA ALA A 45 -10.69 15.32 -7.43
C ALA A 45 -9.72 16.17 -6.58
N VAL A 46 -9.62 15.90 -5.28
CA VAL A 46 -8.63 16.56 -4.40
C VAL A 46 -7.21 16.21 -4.85
N THR A 47 -6.94 14.96 -5.19
CA THR A 47 -5.60 14.55 -5.68
C THR A 47 -5.23 15.27 -6.97
N LEU A 48 -6.15 15.44 -7.92
CA LEU A 48 -5.91 16.21 -9.15
C LEU A 48 -5.59 17.68 -8.84
N TYR A 49 -6.31 18.27 -7.89
CA TYR A 49 -6.00 19.62 -7.43
C TYR A 49 -4.59 19.72 -6.82
N LEU A 50 -4.22 18.76 -5.96
CA LEU A 50 -2.90 18.69 -5.34
C LEU A 50 -1.80 18.51 -6.39
N PHE A 51 -2.04 17.69 -7.41
CA PHE A 51 -1.12 17.51 -8.53
C PHE A 51 -0.88 18.84 -9.28
N GLY A 52 -1.94 19.55 -9.64
CA GLY A 52 -1.81 20.88 -10.28
C GLY A 52 -1.10 21.89 -9.40
N TYR A 53 -1.41 21.93 -8.10
CA TYR A 53 -0.75 22.82 -7.14
C TYR A 53 0.75 22.52 -7.00
N ASN A 54 1.13 21.24 -6.96
CA ASN A 54 2.52 20.81 -6.82
C ASN A 54 3.38 21.13 -8.05
N GLN A 55 2.80 21.21 -9.25
CA GLN A 55 3.52 21.65 -10.46
C GLN A 55 4.03 23.09 -10.34
N VAL A 56 3.31 23.93 -9.61
CA VAL A 56 3.68 25.33 -9.38
C VAL A 56 4.53 25.49 -8.11
N ASN A 57 4.27 24.68 -7.10
CA ASN A 57 4.90 24.74 -5.78
C ASN A 57 5.47 23.37 -5.39
N PRO A 58 6.65 22.95 -5.88
CA PRO A 58 7.17 21.60 -5.70
C PRO A 58 7.77 21.31 -4.30
N LYS A 59 7.40 22.09 -3.28
CA LYS A 59 7.88 21.89 -1.91
C LYS A 59 7.03 20.85 -1.18
N PRO A 60 7.65 19.90 -0.45
CA PRO A 60 6.91 18.98 0.40
C PRO A 60 6.15 19.74 1.49
N PHE A 61 4.97 19.27 1.81
CA PHE A 61 4.10 19.84 2.83
C PHE A 61 3.83 18.81 3.91
N VAL A 62 4.19 19.13 5.15
CA VAL A 62 3.97 18.27 6.33
C VAL A 62 2.84 18.86 7.17
N ILE A 63 1.91 18.02 7.57
CA ILE A 63 0.80 18.35 8.48
C ILE A 63 0.93 17.45 9.70
N ASN A 64 1.12 18.02 10.87
CA ASN A 64 1.01 17.31 12.15
C ASN A 64 -0.37 17.57 12.73
N LEU A 65 -1.12 16.49 13.01
CA LEU A 65 -2.45 16.57 13.60
C LEU A 65 -2.38 16.62 15.13
N PHE A 66 -1.59 15.74 15.72
CA PHE A 66 -1.34 15.67 17.16
C PHE A 66 -0.07 14.87 17.46
N ASP A 67 0.49 15.09 18.62
CA ASP A 67 1.60 14.29 19.12
C ASP A 67 1.03 12.99 19.71
N TRP A 68 1.48 11.86 19.18
CA TRP A 68 0.90 10.55 19.52
C TRP A 68 1.71 9.83 20.61
N ILE A 69 3.01 9.75 20.43
CA ILE A 69 3.93 9.10 21.38
C ILE A 69 5.06 10.09 21.66
N SER A 70 5.19 10.53 22.92
CA SER A 70 6.27 11.38 23.39
C SER A 70 6.92 10.70 24.59
N ILE A 71 8.15 10.21 24.43
CA ILE A 71 8.91 9.53 25.47
C ILE A 71 10.33 10.08 25.43
N GLU A 72 10.70 10.90 26.41
CA GLU A 72 12.02 11.52 26.51
C GLU A 72 12.44 12.24 25.21
N GLU A 73 13.41 11.70 24.47
CA GLU A 73 13.90 12.26 23.21
C GLU A 73 13.21 11.68 21.96
N PHE A 74 12.22 10.81 22.14
CA PHE A 74 11.54 10.12 21.04
C PHE A 74 10.10 10.62 20.89
N ASP A 75 9.90 11.50 19.92
CA ASP A 75 8.60 12.09 19.60
C ASP A 75 8.08 11.54 18.26
N ILE A 76 6.88 10.97 18.28
CA ILE A 76 6.15 10.55 17.09
C ILE A 76 4.83 11.29 17.01
N SER A 77 4.67 12.11 15.99
CA SER A 77 3.41 12.78 15.67
C SER A 77 2.55 11.94 14.73
N PHE A 78 1.25 12.03 14.85
CA PHE A 78 0.33 11.56 13.83
C PHE A 78 0.20 12.65 12.78
N GLY A 79 0.89 12.45 11.66
CA GLY A 79 1.02 13.47 10.62
C GLY A 79 1.00 12.92 9.21
N PHE A 80 0.91 13.83 8.24
CA PHE A 80 0.86 13.54 6.82
C PHE A 80 1.93 14.32 6.06
N LEU A 81 2.53 13.64 5.08
CA LEU A 81 3.53 14.20 4.17
C LEU A 81 2.98 14.16 2.75
N ILE A 82 2.80 15.35 2.17
CA ILE A 82 2.36 15.53 0.78
C ILE A 82 3.55 16.03 -0.03
N ASP A 83 4.06 15.18 -0.90
CA ASP A 83 5.16 15.47 -1.81
C ASP A 83 4.90 14.87 -3.19
N GLN A 84 5.84 15.00 -4.11
CA GLN A 84 5.70 14.47 -5.48
C GLN A 84 5.43 12.98 -5.52
N LEU A 85 6.10 12.19 -4.67
CA LEU A 85 5.94 10.75 -4.62
C LEU A 85 4.55 10.36 -4.12
N SER A 86 4.08 10.96 -3.01
CA SER A 86 2.75 10.68 -2.47
C SER A 86 1.63 11.10 -3.44
N ILE A 87 1.74 12.28 -4.08
CA ILE A 87 0.75 12.73 -5.04
C ILE A 87 0.67 11.79 -6.25
N LEU A 88 1.82 11.35 -6.76
CA LEU A 88 1.87 10.41 -7.88
C LEU A 88 1.16 9.09 -7.53
N TRP A 89 1.43 8.53 -6.35
CA TRP A 89 0.74 7.33 -5.87
C TRP A 89 -0.76 7.55 -5.68
N LEU A 90 -1.15 8.68 -5.11
CA LEU A 90 -2.56 9.04 -4.93
C LEU A 90 -3.32 9.11 -6.25
N LEU A 91 -2.70 9.60 -7.34
CA LEU A 91 -3.35 9.70 -8.65
C LEU A 91 -3.88 8.36 -9.13
N PHE A 92 -3.06 7.31 -9.11
CA PHE A 92 -3.53 6.02 -9.59
C PHE A 92 -4.33 5.25 -8.51
N VAL A 93 -4.02 5.39 -7.23
CA VAL A 93 -4.79 4.77 -6.14
C VAL A 93 -6.23 5.29 -6.14
N THR A 94 -6.43 6.61 -6.17
CA THR A 94 -7.77 7.21 -6.11
C THR A 94 -8.45 7.20 -7.48
N GLY A 95 -7.70 7.40 -8.58
CA GLY A 95 -8.24 7.41 -9.93
C GLY A 95 -8.72 6.04 -10.37
N ILE A 96 -7.84 5.04 -10.38
CA ILE A 96 -8.21 3.65 -10.72
C ILE A 96 -9.18 3.11 -9.67
N GLY A 97 -8.99 3.45 -8.39
CA GLY A 97 -9.93 3.12 -7.32
C GLY A 97 -11.35 3.59 -7.61
N SER A 98 -11.52 4.83 -8.09
CA SER A 98 -12.83 5.38 -8.48
C SER A 98 -13.46 4.59 -9.63
N LEU A 99 -12.67 4.24 -10.66
CA LEU A 99 -13.15 3.44 -11.79
C LEU A 99 -13.59 2.04 -11.37
N ILE A 100 -12.82 1.41 -10.46
CA ILE A 100 -13.16 0.09 -9.91
C ILE A 100 -14.45 0.16 -9.09
N HIS A 101 -14.64 1.22 -8.28
CA HIS A 101 -15.91 1.42 -7.55
C HIS A 101 -17.09 1.59 -8.51
N LEU A 102 -16.92 2.38 -9.58
CA LEU A 102 -17.95 2.56 -10.60
C LEU A 102 -18.30 1.22 -11.28
N TYR A 103 -17.31 0.44 -11.70
CA TYR A 103 -17.50 -0.89 -12.27
C TYR A 103 -18.21 -1.84 -11.29
N SER A 104 -17.86 -1.76 -10.01
CA SER A 104 -18.43 -2.61 -8.96
C SER A 104 -19.92 -2.41 -8.76
N ILE A 105 -20.50 -1.26 -9.12
CA ILE A 105 -21.94 -1.01 -9.02
C ILE A 105 -22.72 -2.04 -9.86
N SER A 106 -22.30 -2.25 -11.11
CA SER A 106 -22.95 -3.23 -11.99
C SER A 106 -22.57 -4.66 -11.61
N TYR A 107 -21.29 -4.90 -11.30
CA TYR A 107 -20.77 -6.24 -11.00
C TYR A 107 -21.42 -6.87 -9.75
N MET A 108 -21.65 -6.08 -8.70
CA MET A 108 -22.20 -6.55 -7.42
C MET A 108 -23.71 -6.29 -7.28
N HIS A 109 -24.38 -5.85 -8.33
CA HIS A 109 -25.80 -5.46 -8.28
C HIS A 109 -26.70 -6.57 -7.76
N ASP A 110 -26.44 -7.83 -8.12
CA ASP A 110 -27.27 -8.97 -7.74
C ASP A 110 -26.91 -9.56 -6.37
N ASP A 111 -25.76 -9.15 -5.80
CA ASP A 111 -25.31 -9.64 -4.48
C ASP A 111 -26.13 -8.98 -3.35
N GLU A 112 -26.55 -9.80 -2.37
CA GLU A 112 -27.31 -9.33 -1.21
C GLU A 112 -26.47 -8.44 -0.27
N LYS A 113 -25.16 -8.64 -0.25
CA LYS A 113 -24.20 -7.96 0.65
C LYS A 113 -23.44 -6.83 -0.02
N MET A 114 -23.96 -6.26 -1.10
CA MET A 114 -23.34 -5.17 -1.85
C MET A 114 -22.92 -4.01 -0.92
N HIS A 115 -23.70 -3.69 0.12
CA HIS A 115 -23.38 -2.65 1.10
C HIS A 115 -22.08 -2.95 1.88
N SER A 116 -21.90 -4.20 2.31
CA SER A 116 -20.67 -4.62 3.00
C SER A 116 -19.46 -4.62 2.06
N PHE A 117 -19.66 -5.01 0.81
CA PHE A 117 -18.63 -4.97 -0.22
C PHE A 117 -18.10 -3.55 -0.44
N PHE A 118 -18.99 -2.58 -0.68
CA PHE A 118 -18.60 -1.19 -0.85
C PHE A 118 -18.01 -0.59 0.43
N ALA A 119 -18.49 -1.00 1.60
CA ALA A 119 -17.86 -0.60 2.86
C ALA A 119 -16.39 -1.04 2.91
N TYR A 120 -16.09 -2.30 2.62
CA TYR A 120 -14.71 -2.80 2.64
C TYR A 120 -13.82 -2.17 1.55
N LEU A 121 -14.37 -1.90 0.36
CA LEU A 121 -13.64 -1.18 -0.68
C LEU A 121 -13.27 0.25 -0.25
N ASN A 122 -14.22 0.99 0.32
CA ASN A 122 -13.99 2.34 0.82
C ASN A 122 -12.96 2.36 1.96
N LEU A 123 -13.06 1.42 2.90
CA LEU A 123 -12.11 1.28 3.99
C LEU A 123 -10.71 0.94 3.48
N PHE A 124 -10.62 0.11 2.45
CA PHE A 124 -9.36 -0.21 1.79
C PHE A 124 -8.68 1.04 1.20
N ILE A 125 -9.43 1.87 0.47
CA ILE A 125 -8.90 3.13 -0.10
C ILE A 125 -8.48 4.10 1.01
N PHE A 126 -9.26 4.21 2.10
CA PHE A 126 -8.87 5.02 3.25
C PHE A 126 -7.51 4.62 3.82
N PHE A 127 -7.30 3.32 4.08
CA PHE A 127 -6.02 2.85 4.60
C PHE A 127 -4.89 2.96 3.58
N MET A 128 -5.18 2.80 2.28
CA MET A 128 -4.17 3.00 1.25
C MET A 128 -3.74 4.46 1.14
N ILE A 129 -4.67 5.41 1.24
CA ILE A 129 -4.35 6.84 1.34
C ILE A 129 -3.50 7.10 2.59
N THR A 130 -3.90 6.57 3.76
CA THR A 130 -3.15 6.72 5.02
C THR A 130 -1.71 6.22 4.88
N LEU A 131 -1.50 5.07 4.23
CA LEU A 131 -0.17 4.51 3.94
C LEU A 131 0.67 5.47 3.12
N VAL A 132 0.10 6.01 2.04
CA VAL A 132 0.83 6.84 1.06
C VAL A 132 1.17 8.21 1.62
N ILE A 133 0.27 8.83 2.39
CA ILE A 133 0.50 10.18 2.93
C ILE A 133 1.10 10.21 4.33
N GLY A 134 1.26 9.07 5.01
CA GLY A 134 1.88 9.02 6.34
C GLY A 134 3.22 9.76 6.37
N SER A 135 3.45 10.63 7.39
CA SER A 135 4.69 11.41 7.55
C SER A 135 5.84 10.60 8.13
N ASN A 136 5.54 9.46 8.75
CA ASN A 136 6.51 8.62 9.43
C ASN A 136 6.21 7.12 9.22
N LEU A 137 7.18 6.28 9.60
CA LEU A 137 7.08 4.82 9.46
C LEU A 137 5.90 4.22 10.24
N LEU A 138 5.51 4.80 11.38
CA LEU A 138 4.44 4.26 12.20
C LEU A 138 3.05 4.54 11.59
N VAL A 139 2.80 5.76 11.09
CA VAL A 139 1.56 6.10 10.37
C VAL A 139 1.47 5.29 9.07
N MET A 140 2.59 5.13 8.33
CA MET A 140 2.64 4.23 7.18
C MET A 140 2.27 2.80 7.57
N PHE A 141 2.76 2.30 8.70
CA PHE A 141 2.46 0.96 9.20
C PHE A 141 0.98 0.76 9.56
N ILE A 142 0.29 1.80 10.10
CA ILE A 142 -1.16 1.74 10.32
C ILE A 142 -1.91 1.52 8.99
N GLY A 143 -1.56 2.30 7.97
CA GLY A 143 -2.14 2.11 6.64
C GLY A 143 -1.83 0.72 6.08
N TRP A 144 -0.59 0.25 6.25
CA TRP A 144 -0.09 -1.05 5.82
C TRP A 144 -0.89 -2.22 6.42
N GLU A 145 -1.14 -2.17 7.70
CA GLU A 145 -1.94 -3.16 8.44
C GLU A 145 -3.42 -3.09 8.05
N GLY A 146 -3.94 -1.87 7.92
CA GLY A 146 -5.33 -1.66 7.54
C GLY A 146 -5.65 -2.20 6.14
N VAL A 147 -4.76 -2.00 5.16
CA VAL A 147 -4.88 -2.58 3.81
C VAL A 147 -4.84 -4.11 3.87
N GLY A 148 -3.97 -4.68 4.73
CA GLY A 148 -3.90 -6.12 4.95
C GLY A 148 -5.22 -6.70 5.50
N LEU A 149 -5.81 -6.05 6.50
CA LEU A 149 -7.11 -6.43 7.05
C LEU A 149 -8.23 -6.34 6.00
N CYS A 150 -8.29 -5.23 5.25
CA CYS A 150 -9.31 -5.05 4.22
C CYS A 150 -9.17 -6.08 3.10
N SER A 151 -7.94 -6.44 2.71
CA SER A 151 -7.71 -7.50 1.72
C SER A 151 -8.23 -8.85 2.19
N TYR A 152 -8.01 -9.20 3.44
CA TYR A 152 -8.59 -10.41 4.05
C TYR A 152 -10.12 -10.45 3.95
N LEU A 153 -10.79 -9.34 4.32
CA LEU A 153 -12.25 -9.23 4.27
C LEU A 153 -12.79 -9.28 2.84
N LEU A 154 -12.06 -8.74 1.88
CA LEU A 154 -12.44 -8.68 0.48
C LEU A 154 -12.18 -9.99 -0.26
N ILE A 155 -11.04 -10.66 -0.04
CA ILE A 155 -10.74 -11.97 -0.63
C ILE A 155 -11.74 -13.01 -0.12
N GLY A 156 -12.01 -13.00 1.20
CA GLY A 156 -12.98 -13.88 1.85
C GLY A 156 -14.41 -13.37 1.80
N PHE A 157 -14.79 -12.46 0.88
CA PHE A 157 -16.11 -11.85 0.84
C PHE A 157 -17.23 -12.89 0.74
N TRP A 158 -17.06 -13.91 -0.09
CA TRP A 158 -17.99 -15.04 -0.21
C TRP A 158 -17.66 -16.16 0.78
N TYR A 159 -17.61 -15.83 2.06
CA TYR A 159 -17.15 -16.66 3.19
C TYR A 159 -17.92 -17.98 3.39
N LYS A 160 -19.04 -18.19 2.71
CA LYS A 160 -19.76 -19.49 2.70
C LYS A 160 -18.98 -20.56 1.96
N ASN A 161 -18.04 -20.21 1.07
CA ASN A 161 -17.14 -21.12 0.41
C ASN A 161 -15.84 -21.24 1.20
N GLN A 162 -15.51 -22.49 1.60
CA GLN A 162 -14.32 -22.77 2.41
C GLN A 162 -13.01 -22.45 1.66
N ASP A 163 -12.93 -22.71 0.37
CA ASP A 163 -11.72 -22.44 -0.44
C ASP A 163 -11.39 -20.94 -0.43
N PHE A 164 -12.41 -20.07 -0.45
CA PHE A 164 -12.22 -18.61 -0.41
C PHE A 164 -11.78 -18.14 0.97
N ASN A 165 -12.27 -18.79 2.04
CA ASN A 165 -11.80 -18.53 3.40
C ASN A 165 -10.33 -18.93 3.57
N ASP A 166 -9.95 -20.07 3.03
CA ASP A 166 -8.58 -20.57 3.13
C ASP A 166 -7.61 -19.69 2.31
N ALA A 167 -8.03 -19.22 1.14
CA ALA A 167 -7.29 -18.22 0.35
C ALA A 167 -7.12 -16.90 1.13
N ALA A 168 -8.18 -16.40 1.76
CA ALA A 168 -8.12 -15.19 2.58
C ALA A 168 -7.19 -15.34 3.79
N LYS A 169 -7.29 -16.46 4.53
CA LYS A 169 -6.40 -16.77 5.66
C LYS A 169 -4.94 -16.87 5.21
N LYS A 170 -4.67 -17.55 4.09
CA LYS A 170 -3.33 -17.66 3.52
C LYS A 170 -2.76 -16.28 3.20
N ALA A 171 -3.54 -15.43 2.50
CA ALA A 171 -3.12 -14.07 2.19
C ALA A 171 -2.81 -13.28 3.47
N PHE A 172 -3.67 -13.36 4.49
CA PHE A 172 -3.47 -12.65 5.75
C PHE A 172 -2.21 -13.13 6.49
N ILE A 173 -2.01 -14.45 6.64
CA ILE A 173 -0.86 -15.03 7.37
C ILE A 173 0.45 -14.68 6.64
N MET A 174 0.50 -14.83 5.31
CA MET A 174 1.71 -14.52 4.54
C MET A 174 2.09 -13.04 4.65
N ASN A 175 1.10 -12.15 4.60
CA ASN A 175 1.34 -10.74 4.82
C ASN A 175 1.84 -10.46 6.25
N ARG A 176 1.26 -11.10 7.28
CA ARG A 176 1.70 -10.93 8.68
C ARG A 176 3.14 -11.35 8.92
N ILE A 177 3.62 -12.39 8.24
CA ILE A 177 5.05 -12.77 8.31
C ILE A 177 5.92 -11.62 7.78
N GLY A 178 5.53 -10.98 6.68
CA GLY A 178 6.19 -9.78 6.18
C GLY A 178 6.07 -8.60 7.16
N ASP A 179 4.89 -8.36 7.68
CA ASP A 179 4.59 -7.25 8.59
C ASP A 179 5.45 -7.31 9.87
N LEU A 180 5.77 -8.53 10.36
CA LEU A 180 6.73 -8.71 11.46
C LEU A 180 8.12 -8.18 11.08
N GLY A 181 8.59 -8.45 9.86
CA GLY A 181 9.85 -7.90 9.37
C GLY A 181 9.80 -6.37 9.34
N PHE A 182 8.70 -5.80 8.82
CA PHE A 182 8.53 -4.34 8.80
C PHE A 182 8.60 -3.74 10.21
N LEU A 183 7.91 -4.35 11.19
CA LEU A 183 7.90 -3.88 12.58
C LEU A 183 9.29 -3.93 13.22
N ILE A 184 10.05 -5.01 12.98
CA ILE A 184 11.45 -5.12 13.43
C ILE A 184 12.28 -3.99 12.80
N GLY A 185 12.10 -3.71 11.51
CA GLY A 185 12.76 -2.61 10.81
C GLY A 185 12.46 -1.25 11.45
N ILE A 186 11.20 -0.98 11.79
CA ILE A 186 10.79 0.24 12.52
C ILE A 186 11.53 0.37 13.85
N PHE A 187 11.60 -0.70 14.63
CA PHE A 187 12.29 -0.67 15.92
C PHE A 187 13.79 -0.42 15.78
N ILE A 188 14.46 -1.06 14.81
CA ILE A 188 15.89 -0.82 14.58
C ILE A 188 16.13 0.61 14.13
N VAL A 189 15.33 1.14 13.19
CA VAL A 189 15.43 2.54 12.73
C VAL A 189 15.20 3.51 13.89
N GLY A 190 14.15 3.30 14.69
CA GLY A 190 13.87 4.13 15.86
C GLY A 190 14.99 4.12 16.88
N PHE A 191 15.60 2.96 17.15
CA PHE A 191 16.71 2.81 18.06
C PHE A 191 17.99 3.52 17.55
N LEU A 192 18.27 3.43 16.24
CA LEU A 192 19.50 4.01 15.65
C LEU A 192 19.43 5.52 15.49
N PHE A 193 18.27 6.05 15.12
CA PHE A 193 18.14 7.44 14.68
C PHE A 193 17.29 8.30 15.60
N HIS A 194 16.69 7.74 16.64
CA HIS A 194 15.78 8.41 17.58
C HIS A 194 14.62 9.16 16.90
N THR A 195 14.29 8.79 15.66
CA THR A 195 13.17 9.35 14.88
C THR A 195 12.64 8.33 13.87
N LEU A 196 11.33 8.41 13.59
CA LEU A 196 10.67 7.65 12.53
C LEU A 196 10.14 8.54 11.41
N ASP A 197 10.26 9.84 11.54
CA ASP A 197 9.76 10.85 10.64
C ASP A 197 10.63 10.90 9.37
N PHE A 198 10.04 10.78 8.18
CA PHE A 198 10.81 10.64 6.93
C PHE A 198 11.75 11.81 6.66
N THR A 199 11.33 13.04 6.97
CA THR A 199 12.15 14.23 6.76
C THR A 199 13.33 14.29 7.72
N SER A 200 13.07 14.05 9.01
CA SER A 200 14.08 14.02 10.06
C SER A 200 15.04 12.83 9.88
N LEU A 201 14.50 11.66 9.54
CA LEU A 201 15.26 10.44 9.29
C LEU A 201 16.24 10.61 8.10
N LYS A 202 15.78 11.20 7.01
CA LYS A 202 16.65 11.52 5.87
C LYS A 202 17.82 12.40 6.28
N THR A 203 17.56 13.42 7.09
CA THR A 203 18.60 14.34 7.60
C THR A 203 19.55 13.60 8.56
N ALA A 204 19.02 12.79 9.48
CA ALA A 204 19.80 12.02 10.44
C ALA A 204 20.74 11.03 9.72
N ILE A 205 20.24 10.28 8.74
CA ILE A 205 21.04 9.32 7.97
C ILE A 205 22.14 10.02 7.17
N THR A 206 21.84 11.15 6.51
CA THR A 206 22.84 11.86 5.71
C THR A 206 23.93 12.56 6.54
N SER A 207 23.65 12.89 7.80
CA SER A 207 24.61 13.54 8.73
C SER A 207 25.38 12.55 9.61
N ALA A 208 24.97 11.28 9.62
CA ALA A 208 25.57 10.28 10.49
C ALA A 208 26.92 9.78 9.93
N THR A 209 28.00 9.92 10.71
CA THR A 209 29.36 9.51 10.31
C THR A 209 29.82 8.19 10.95
N ASP A 210 29.19 7.75 12.05
CA ASP A 210 29.69 6.65 12.88
C ASP A 210 28.64 5.55 13.16
N ILE A 211 27.70 5.31 12.21
CA ILE A 211 26.73 4.22 12.39
C ILE A 211 27.34 2.91 11.90
N ASN A 212 27.16 1.85 12.68
CA ASN A 212 27.60 0.52 12.31
C ASN A 212 26.79 0.00 11.11
N ASP A 213 27.46 -0.27 9.99
CA ASP A 213 26.89 -0.78 8.74
C ASP A 213 26.01 -2.03 8.93
N PHE A 214 26.35 -2.86 9.94
CA PHE A 214 25.56 -4.05 10.26
C PHE A 214 24.14 -3.70 10.66
N TRP A 215 23.92 -2.69 11.50
CA TRP A 215 22.58 -2.32 11.95
C TRP A 215 21.78 -1.62 10.88
N ILE A 216 22.43 -0.84 10.01
CA ILE A 216 21.77 -0.23 8.83
C ILE A 216 21.31 -1.35 7.89
N ALA A 217 22.19 -2.31 7.59
CA ALA A 217 21.83 -3.46 6.75
C ALA A 217 20.72 -4.31 7.39
N ALA A 218 20.74 -4.51 8.71
CA ALA A 218 19.69 -5.25 9.42
C ALA A 218 18.34 -4.52 9.33
N ALA A 219 18.29 -3.19 9.52
CA ALA A 219 17.10 -2.38 9.38
C ALA A 219 16.55 -2.46 7.95
N ALA A 220 17.39 -2.23 6.94
CA ALA A 220 17.02 -2.29 5.53
C ALA A 220 16.50 -3.68 5.14
N LEU A 221 17.19 -4.76 5.58
CA LEU A 221 16.74 -6.13 5.31
C LEU A 221 15.39 -6.44 5.97
N ALA A 222 15.18 -6.01 7.21
CA ALA A 222 13.93 -6.20 7.93
C ALA A 222 12.76 -5.48 7.23
N LEU A 223 12.96 -4.23 6.80
CA LEU A 223 11.98 -3.48 6.01
C LEU A 223 11.72 -4.15 4.66
N PHE A 224 12.75 -4.67 4.00
CA PHE A 224 12.60 -5.42 2.75
C PHE A 224 11.76 -6.70 2.94
N VAL A 225 11.95 -7.44 4.05
CA VAL A 225 11.07 -8.59 4.39
C VAL A 225 9.61 -8.13 4.48
N GLY A 226 9.33 -6.97 5.08
CA GLY A 226 8.00 -6.36 5.05
C GLY A 226 7.47 -6.18 3.63
N ALA A 227 8.29 -5.62 2.75
CA ALA A 227 7.94 -5.40 1.35
C ALA A 227 7.66 -6.71 0.61
N THR A 228 8.41 -7.80 0.88
CA THR A 228 8.20 -9.10 0.22
C THR A 228 6.82 -9.68 0.49
N GLY A 229 6.25 -9.44 1.67
CA GLY A 229 4.88 -9.86 2.01
C GLY A 229 3.84 -9.17 1.13
N LYS A 230 3.75 -7.84 1.18
CA LYS A 230 2.73 -7.07 0.43
C LYS A 230 2.93 -7.14 -1.07
N SER A 231 4.18 -7.05 -1.54
CA SER A 231 4.50 -7.06 -2.97
C SER A 231 4.76 -8.46 -3.54
N ALA A 232 4.38 -9.49 -2.81
CA ALA A 232 4.40 -10.89 -3.26
C ALA A 232 5.73 -11.31 -3.90
N GLN A 233 6.85 -10.97 -3.26
CA GLN A 233 8.17 -11.42 -3.68
C GLN A 233 8.51 -12.79 -3.07
N LEU A 234 9.44 -13.53 -3.67
CA LEU A 234 9.96 -14.76 -3.08
C LEU A 234 10.51 -14.51 -1.66
N PRO A 235 10.22 -15.38 -0.69
CA PRO A 235 9.40 -16.60 -0.78
C PRO A 235 7.90 -16.36 -0.51
N LEU A 236 7.44 -15.14 -0.19
CA LEU A 236 6.09 -14.83 0.30
C LEU A 236 5.07 -14.53 -0.83
N TYR A 237 5.28 -15.01 -2.06
CA TYR A 237 4.44 -14.69 -3.23
C TYR A 237 3.16 -15.53 -3.36
N THR A 238 3.09 -16.68 -2.69
CA THR A 238 2.09 -17.73 -2.99
C THR A 238 0.65 -17.36 -2.64
N TRP A 239 0.44 -16.29 -1.89
CA TRP A 239 -0.91 -15.81 -1.55
C TRP A 239 -1.59 -15.06 -2.70
N LEU A 240 -0.80 -14.40 -3.57
CA LEU A 240 -1.34 -13.50 -4.58
C LEU A 240 -2.18 -14.22 -5.65
N PRO A 241 -1.75 -15.37 -6.22
CA PRO A 241 -2.59 -16.15 -7.13
C PRO A 241 -3.87 -16.71 -6.48
N ASP A 242 -3.83 -17.05 -5.19
CA ASP A 242 -4.99 -17.56 -4.47
C ASP A 242 -5.97 -16.43 -4.10
N ALA A 243 -5.49 -15.18 -3.97
CA ALA A 243 -6.33 -14.00 -3.77
C ALA A 243 -7.32 -13.75 -4.92
N MET A 244 -7.12 -14.37 -6.09
CA MET A 244 -8.07 -14.37 -7.21
C MET A 244 -9.40 -15.07 -6.92
N ALA A 245 -9.54 -15.75 -5.77
CA ALA A 245 -10.79 -16.31 -5.28
C ALA A 245 -11.86 -15.23 -4.98
N GLY A 246 -11.44 -14.02 -4.63
CA GLY A 246 -12.34 -12.90 -4.38
C GLY A 246 -13.07 -12.39 -5.63
N PRO A 247 -14.05 -11.48 -5.43
CA PRO A 247 -14.73 -10.79 -6.54
C PRO A 247 -13.73 -10.09 -7.48
N THR A 248 -14.00 -10.09 -8.79
CA THR A 248 -13.07 -9.53 -9.78
C THR A 248 -12.66 -8.06 -9.52
N PRO A 249 -13.55 -7.16 -9.07
CA PRO A 249 -13.14 -5.80 -8.71
C PRO A 249 -12.09 -5.75 -7.58
N VAL A 250 -12.16 -6.70 -6.63
CA VAL A 250 -11.19 -6.81 -5.55
C VAL A 250 -9.83 -7.22 -6.10
N SER A 251 -9.82 -8.22 -6.99
CA SER A 251 -8.58 -8.64 -7.65
C SER A 251 -7.96 -7.46 -8.41
N ALA A 252 -8.76 -6.70 -9.17
CA ALA A 252 -8.28 -5.52 -9.87
C ALA A 252 -7.69 -4.47 -8.91
N LEU A 253 -8.37 -4.19 -7.78
CA LEU A 253 -7.92 -3.18 -6.82
C LEU A 253 -6.59 -3.59 -6.15
N ILE A 254 -6.50 -4.83 -5.67
CA ILE A 254 -5.32 -5.35 -4.96
C ILE A 254 -4.11 -5.40 -5.89
N HIS A 255 -4.29 -5.89 -7.14
CA HIS A 255 -3.19 -6.23 -8.05
C HIS A 255 -2.73 -5.05 -8.91
N ALA A 256 -3.63 -4.10 -9.26
CA ALA A 256 -3.28 -3.03 -10.19
C ALA A 256 -2.58 -1.84 -9.50
N ALA A 257 -3.26 -1.21 -8.52
CA ALA A 257 -2.86 0.13 -8.13
C ALA A 257 -2.55 0.29 -6.64
N THR A 258 -2.73 -0.77 -5.82
CA THR A 258 -2.79 -0.51 -4.38
C THR A 258 -1.87 -1.41 -3.55
N MET A 259 -2.38 -2.51 -3.01
CA MET A 259 -1.67 -3.27 -1.98
C MET A 259 -0.29 -3.77 -2.43
N VAL A 260 -0.19 -4.31 -3.64
CA VAL A 260 1.07 -4.89 -4.13
C VAL A 260 2.13 -3.85 -4.48
N THR A 261 1.74 -2.58 -4.68
CA THR A 261 2.68 -1.47 -4.91
C THR A 261 3.19 -0.85 -3.61
N ALA A 262 2.61 -1.21 -2.45
CA ALA A 262 2.99 -0.65 -1.15
C ALA A 262 4.47 -0.91 -0.79
N GLY A 263 5.00 -2.10 -1.11
CA GLY A 263 6.43 -2.39 -0.90
C GLY A 263 7.33 -1.54 -1.77
N ILE A 264 6.97 -1.33 -3.03
CA ILE A 264 7.72 -0.46 -3.96
C ILE A 264 7.69 0.98 -3.44
N PHE A 265 6.52 1.46 -3.03
CA PHE A 265 6.36 2.78 -2.42
C PHE A 265 7.27 2.96 -1.21
N MET A 266 7.27 2.00 -0.27
CA MET A 266 8.08 2.05 0.94
C MET A 266 9.59 2.09 0.62
N LEU A 267 10.09 1.21 -0.27
CA LEU A 267 11.50 1.21 -0.65
C LEU A 267 11.89 2.52 -1.33
N THR A 268 11.03 3.05 -2.19
CA THR A 268 11.26 4.34 -2.86
C THR A 268 11.25 5.49 -1.85
N ARG A 269 10.33 5.48 -0.88
CA ARG A 269 10.23 6.47 0.19
C ARG A 269 11.48 6.50 1.08
N LEU A 270 12.09 5.34 1.30
CA LEU A 270 13.26 5.14 2.14
C LEU A 270 14.55 4.94 1.33
N ASN A 271 14.61 5.42 0.09
CA ASN A 271 15.78 5.25 -0.78
C ASN A 271 17.09 5.58 -0.08
N PHE A 272 17.13 6.67 0.68
CA PHE A 272 18.29 7.13 1.43
C PHE A 272 18.81 6.11 2.47
N LEU A 273 17.93 5.25 3.02
CA LEU A 273 18.34 4.17 3.92
C LEU A 273 18.89 2.98 3.13
N PHE A 274 18.26 2.63 2.03
CA PHE A 274 18.71 1.50 1.18
C PHE A 274 20.02 1.81 0.47
N ASP A 275 20.29 3.06 0.13
CA ASP A 275 21.57 3.51 -0.47
C ASP A 275 22.73 3.36 0.50
N MET A 276 22.48 3.37 1.81
CA MET A 276 23.49 3.06 2.84
C MET A 276 23.73 1.55 3.05
N ALA A 277 22.94 0.68 2.41
CA ALA A 277 23.01 -0.77 2.56
C ALA A 277 23.19 -1.50 1.21
N PRO A 278 24.32 -1.36 0.51
CA PRO A 278 24.53 -1.95 -0.83
C PRO A 278 24.41 -3.48 -0.86
N SER A 279 24.75 -4.15 0.23
CA SER A 279 24.58 -5.60 0.38
C SER A 279 23.11 -6.00 0.33
N VAL A 280 22.23 -5.22 0.95
CA VAL A 280 20.77 -5.45 0.93
C VAL A 280 20.18 -5.08 -0.42
N GLN A 281 20.64 -4.01 -1.07
CA GLN A 281 20.25 -3.69 -2.45
C GLN A 281 20.53 -4.85 -3.39
N THR A 282 21.71 -5.48 -3.27
CA THR A 282 22.04 -6.69 -4.06
C THR A 282 21.05 -7.83 -3.79
N ILE A 283 20.65 -8.06 -2.54
CA ILE A 283 19.64 -9.07 -2.19
C ILE A 283 18.31 -8.73 -2.83
N ILE A 284 17.86 -7.46 -2.75
CA ILE A 284 16.62 -6.98 -3.37
C ILE A 284 16.64 -7.24 -4.88
N ALA A 285 17.74 -6.91 -5.57
CA ALA A 285 17.88 -7.14 -7.00
C ALA A 285 17.80 -8.63 -7.37
N VAL A 286 18.50 -9.48 -6.63
CA VAL A 286 18.49 -10.94 -6.86
C VAL A 286 17.10 -11.53 -6.60
N VAL A 287 16.46 -11.20 -5.48
CA VAL A 287 15.10 -11.66 -5.16
C VAL A 287 14.11 -11.18 -6.21
N GLY A 288 14.20 -9.92 -6.66
CA GLY A 288 13.37 -9.36 -7.72
C GLY A 288 13.53 -10.12 -9.04
N ALA A 289 14.76 -10.34 -9.49
CA ALA A 289 15.06 -11.09 -10.71
C ALA A 289 14.55 -12.54 -10.65
N CYS A 290 14.80 -13.23 -9.53
CA CYS A 290 14.32 -14.60 -9.31
C CYS A 290 12.78 -14.64 -9.30
N THR A 291 12.12 -13.69 -8.63
CA THR A 291 10.66 -13.60 -8.59
C THR A 291 10.09 -13.39 -9.98
N ALA A 292 10.68 -12.46 -10.75
CA ALA A 292 10.25 -12.18 -12.13
C ALA A 292 10.30 -13.42 -13.01
N LEU A 293 11.43 -14.15 -12.98
CA LEU A 293 11.63 -15.34 -13.79
C LEU A 293 10.70 -16.49 -13.36
N VAL A 294 10.64 -16.80 -12.07
CA VAL A 294 9.82 -17.91 -11.53
C VAL A 294 8.35 -17.65 -11.81
N ALA A 295 7.84 -16.44 -11.55
CA ALA A 295 6.44 -16.11 -11.79
C ALA A 295 6.09 -16.14 -13.29
N ALA A 296 6.95 -15.63 -14.18
CA ALA A 296 6.74 -15.70 -15.62
C ALA A 296 6.66 -17.16 -16.13
N THR A 297 7.55 -18.04 -15.67
CA THR A 297 7.52 -19.45 -16.05
C THR A 297 6.27 -20.18 -15.55
N ILE A 298 5.80 -19.86 -14.33
CA ILE A 298 4.55 -20.42 -13.79
C ILE A 298 3.34 -19.91 -14.58
N ALA A 299 3.33 -18.65 -15.02
CA ALA A 299 2.24 -18.08 -15.80
C ALA A 299 1.98 -18.84 -17.11
N LEU A 300 3.03 -19.36 -17.75
CA LEU A 300 2.94 -20.10 -19.02
C LEU A 300 2.11 -21.41 -18.92
N VAL A 301 2.03 -22.00 -17.75
CA VAL A 301 1.34 -23.28 -17.52
C VAL A 301 -0.02 -23.13 -16.84
N GLN A 302 -0.48 -21.91 -16.61
CA GLN A 302 -1.79 -21.67 -15.99
C GLN A 302 -2.92 -21.77 -17.03
N ASN A 303 -4.02 -22.43 -16.66
CA ASN A 303 -5.23 -22.55 -17.49
C ASN A 303 -6.32 -21.54 -17.13
N ASP A 304 -6.21 -20.87 -15.97
CA ASP A 304 -7.15 -19.85 -15.49
C ASP A 304 -6.58 -18.46 -15.78
N ILE A 305 -7.33 -17.65 -16.56
CA ILE A 305 -6.90 -16.31 -16.95
C ILE A 305 -6.62 -15.40 -15.73
N LYS A 306 -7.39 -15.53 -14.65
CA LYS A 306 -7.12 -14.78 -13.42
C LYS A 306 -5.78 -15.16 -12.81
N LYS A 307 -5.42 -16.45 -12.80
CA LYS A 307 -4.11 -16.92 -12.30
C LYS A 307 -2.98 -16.49 -13.23
N VAL A 308 -3.18 -16.50 -14.55
CA VAL A 308 -2.20 -15.94 -15.50
C VAL A 308 -1.90 -14.48 -15.18
N LEU A 309 -2.94 -13.66 -15.00
CA LEU A 309 -2.79 -12.25 -14.66
C LEU A 309 -2.12 -12.05 -13.27
N ALA A 310 -2.43 -12.90 -12.29
CA ALA A 310 -1.79 -12.84 -10.98
C ALA A 310 -0.28 -13.12 -11.07
N TYR A 311 0.13 -14.18 -11.74
CA TYR A 311 1.56 -14.49 -11.93
C TYR A 311 2.27 -13.46 -12.81
N SER A 312 1.58 -12.89 -13.81
CA SER A 312 2.09 -11.75 -14.57
C SER A 312 2.36 -10.56 -13.64
N THR A 313 1.43 -10.24 -12.74
CA THR A 313 1.63 -9.17 -11.75
C THR A 313 2.83 -9.45 -10.85
N VAL A 314 2.97 -10.67 -10.31
CA VAL A 314 4.15 -11.06 -9.50
C VAL A 314 5.45 -10.87 -10.29
N SER A 315 5.44 -11.25 -11.57
CA SER A 315 6.62 -11.09 -12.45
C SER A 315 6.98 -9.62 -12.66
N GLN A 316 5.99 -8.75 -12.93
CA GLN A 316 6.23 -7.32 -13.12
C GLN A 316 6.72 -6.65 -11.83
N LEU A 317 6.13 -7.00 -10.68
CA LEU A 317 6.64 -6.56 -9.39
C LEU A 317 8.09 -7.00 -9.17
N GLY A 318 8.46 -8.22 -9.57
CA GLY A 318 9.84 -8.69 -9.53
C GLY A 318 10.80 -7.80 -10.31
N LEU A 319 10.41 -7.37 -11.53
CA LEU A 319 11.21 -6.41 -12.32
C LEU A 319 11.33 -5.05 -11.66
N MET A 320 10.28 -4.56 -10.99
CA MET A 320 10.33 -3.32 -10.21
C MET A 320 11.29 -3.45 -9.02
N PHE A 321 11.28 -4.58 -8.31
CA PHE A 321 12.23 -4.86 -7.23
C PHE A 321 13.67 -5.00 -7.73
N LEU A 322 13.87 -5.58 -8.91
CA LEU A 322 15.18 -5.59 -9.57
C LEU A 322 15.68 -4.16 -9.80
N ALA A 323 14.83 -3.27 -10.32
CA ALA A 323 15.18 -1.86 -10.53
C ALA A 323 15.51 -1.16 -9.20
N LEU A 324 14.70 -1.36 -8.15
CA LEU A 324 14.96 -0.81 -6.80
C LEU A 324 16.29 -1.30 -6.23
N GLY A 325 16.60 -2.59 -6.36
CA GLY A 325 17.85 -3.16 -5.89
C GLY A 325 19.09 -2.71 -6.66
N LEU A 326 18.90 -2.17 -7.88
CA LEU A 326 19.95 -1.51 -8.67
C LEU A 326 20.05 -0.01 -8.39
N GLY A 327 19.29 0.52 -7.43
CA GLY A 327 19.24 1.95 -7.13
C GLY A 327 18.47 2.79 -8.18
N ALA A 328 17.81 2.14 -9.16
CA ALA A 328 17.06 2.82 -10.20
C ALA A 328 15.60 3.08 -9.77
N TYR A 329 15.43 3.87 -8.70
CA TYR A 329 14.12 4.13 -8.08
C TYR A 329 13.12 4.78 -9.05
N GLU A 330 13.58 5.73 -9.87
CA GLU A 330 12.74 6.39 -10.87
C GLU A 330 12.19 5.40 -11.91
N VAL A 331 13.01 4.43 -12.33
CA VAL A 331 12.61 3.38 -13.28
C VAL A 331 11.55 2.48 -12.66
N ALA A 332 11.72 2.11 -11.38
CA ALA A 332 10.72 1.31 -10.66
C ALA A 332 9.39 2.07 -10.54
N VAL A 333 9.42 3.36 -10.20
CA VAL A 333 8.24 4.22 -10.09
C VAL A 333 7.56 4.37 -11.46
N PHE A 334 8.34 4.62 -12.52
CA PHE A 334 7.80 4.69 -13.89
C PHE A 334 7.12 3.40 -14.34
N HIS A 335 7.64 2.25 -13.92
CA HIS A 335 7.05 0.95 -14.25
C HIS A 335 5.73 0.66 -13.50
N VAL A 336 5.48 1.31 -12.37
CA VAL A 336 4.19 1.22 -11.64
C VAL A 336 3.07 1.92 -12.40
N ILE A 337 3.36 3.01 -13.12
CA ILE A 337 2.41 3.85 -13.87
C ILE A 337 2.07 3.20 -15.21
#